data_2d35676d1c91cfb706cb00651850beb5
#
_entry.id   2d35676d1c91cfb706cb00651850beb5
#
_cell.length_a   1.000
_cell.length_b   1.000
_cell.length_c   1.000
_cell.angle_alpha   90.00
_cell.angle_beta   90.00
_cell.angle_gamma   90.00
#
_symmetry.space_group_name_H-M   'P 1'
#
loop_
_entity.id
_entity.type
_entity.pdbx_description
1 polymer ?
#
loop_
_entity_poly.entity_id
_entity_poly.type
_entity_poly.pdbx_seq_one_letter_code
_entity_poly.pdbx_strand_id
1 'polypeptide(L)'
;MSKSAGVLTGLLVPAFFVAGVIATPAMAQEKKAEKKMEKQAGKSTSKEALKNDRVRVNDVTFKPGDEAPSIERPARVIVYVKGGTLQRIYPDGKKESTTYKDGEVRYFDATPAYAVKNVGKTTVHLYGVQLLK
;
A
#
# COMPACT_ATOMS: atom_id res chain seq x y z
N MET A 1 43.30 43.55 -12.13
CA MET A 1 42.90 43.22 -11.97
C MET A 1 42.46 42.83 -11.67
N SER A 2 42.31 42.41 -11.38
CA SER A 2 41.72 41.86 -11.12
C SER A 2 41.39 41.42 -11.03
N LYS A 3 41.43 41.16 -11.00
CA LYS A 3 40.90 40.57 -11.03
C LYS A 3 40.69 39.87 -10.72
N SER A 4 41.14 39.74 -10.64
CA SER A 4 40.79 38.98 -10.49
C SER A 4 40.53 38.49 -10.02
N ALA A 5 40.83 38.51 -9.99
CA ALA A 5 40.36 37.85 -9.66
C ALA A 5 39.99 37.30 -9.32
N GLY A 6 39.94 37.39 -9.18
CA GLY A 6 39.33 36.71 -8.98
C GLY A 6 39.22 36.01 -8.87
N VAL A 7 39.45 35.96 -9.02
CA VAL A 7 39.09 35.15 -8.99
C VAL A 7 38.89 34.40 -8.58
N LEU A 8 39.00 34.30 -8.44
CA LEU A 8 38.65 33.48 -8.20
C LEU A 8 38.30 32.92 -7.66
N THR A 9 38.35 33.07 -7.56
CA THR A 9 37.91 32.54 -7.21
C THR A 9 37.40 31.81 -6.95
N GLY A 10 37.32 31.71 -6.86
CA GLY A 10 36.71 31.03 -6.74
C GLY A 10 36.53 30.11 -6.59
N LEU A 11 36.80 29.87 -6.62
CA LEU A 11 36.53 29.12 -6.62
C LEU A 11 36.17 28.40 -6.11
N LEU A 12 36.21 28.32 -5.86
CA LEU A 12 35.78 27.68 -5.60
C LEU A 12 35.39 26.90 -5.37
N VAL A 13 35.37 26.85 -5.30
CA VAL A 13 34.90 26.16 -5.30
C VAL A 13 34.50 25.41 -4.99
N PRO A 14 34.64 25.38 -4.93
CA PRO A 14 34.23 24.65 -4.76
C PRO A 14 33.72 23.98 -4.27
N ALA A 15 33.93 23.99 -4.08
CA ALA A 15 33.50 23.45 -3.66
C ALA A 15 32.68 22.99 -3.20
N PHE A 16 32.52 22.93 -3.16
CA PHE A 16 31.66 22.59 -3.00
C PHE A 16 31.27 21.88 -3.08
N PHE A 17 31.31 22.03 -3.27
CA PHE A 17 30.75 21.33 -3.60
C PHE A 17 30.96 20.55 -3.37
N VAL A 18 31.49 20.80 -3.82
CA VAL A 18 31.82 19.61 -3.45
C VAL A 18 31.32 19.03 -2.28
N ALA A 19 31.35 19.66 -1.43
CA ALA A 19 30.98 19.17 -0.17
C ALA A 19 29.68 18.44 -0.18
N GLY A 20 28.73 18.96 -0.80
CA GLY A 20 27.45 18.32 -0.77
C GLY A 20 27.47 16.95 -1.35
N VAL A 21 28.43 16.72 -2.13
CA VAL A 21 28.45 15.46 -2.80
C VAL A 21 28.78 14.31 -1.92
N ILE A 22 29.49 14.57 -0.89
CA ILE A 22 29.97 13.52 -0.04
C ILE A 22 28.89 12.67 0.52
N ALA A 23 27.79 13.24 0.85
CA ALA A 23 26.70 12.49 1.46
C ALA A 23 25.94 11.63 0.47
N THR A 24 26.27 11.71 -0.77
CA THR A 24 25.52 11.06 -1.79
C THR A 24 25.31 9.55 -1.61
N PRO A 25 26.34 8.78 -1.29
CA PRO A 25 26.13 7.33 -1.17
C PRO A 25 25.12 6.96 -0.10
N ALA A 26 25.21 7.62 1.04
CA ALA A 26 24.28 7.31 2.10
C ALA A 26 22.86 7.68 1.73
N MET A 27 22.70 8.81 1.07
CA MET A 27 21.36 9.23 0.65
C MET A 27 20.79 8.28 -0.39
N ALA A 28 21.61 7.78 -1.26
CA ALA A 28 21.14 6.82 -2.24
C ALA A 28 20.62 5.56 -1.60
N GLN A 29 21.26 5.09 -0.55
CA GLN A 29 20.79 3.91 0.15
C GLN A 29 19.47 4.18 0.86
N GLU A 30 19.32 5.31 1.44
CA GLU A 30 18.07 5.66 2.09
C GLU A 30 16.93 5.71 1.09
N LYS A 31 17.17 6.26 -0.07
CA LYS A 31 16.15 6.29 -1.10
C LYS A 31 15.75 4.90 -1.56
N LYS A 32 16.70 4.01 -1.65
CA LYS A 32 16.41 2.63 -2.00
C LYS A 32 15.53 1.97 -0.96
N ALA A 33 15.82 2.18 0.29
CA ALA A 33 15.03 1.62 1.37
C ALA A 33 13.61 2.17 1.34
N GLU A 34 13.46 3.44 1.11
CA GLU A 34 12.16 4.06 1.01
C GLU A 34 11.34 3.47 -0.14
N LYS A 35 11.95 3.27 -1.27
CA LYS A 35 11.27 2.67 -2.40
C LYS A 35 10.77 1.27 -2.08
N LYS A 36 11.57 0.49 -1.38
CA LYS A 36 11.19 -0.83 -0.96
C LYS A 36 9.98 -0.77 -0.04
N MET A 37 9.99 0.16 0.89
CA MET A 37 8.88 0.32 1.81
C MET A 37 7.63 0.78 1.10
N GLU A 38 7.75 1.64 0.12
CA GLU A 38 6.62 2.08 -0.67
C GLU A 38 5.97 0.93 -1.41
N LYS A 39 6.77 0.04 -1.98
CA LYS A 39 6.23 -1.14 -2.65
C LYS A 39 5.43 -2.01 -1.69
N GLN A 40 5.93 -2.18 -0.47
CA GLN A 40 5.22 -2.93 0.54
C GLN A 40 3.98 -2.19 1.00
N ALA A 41 4.07 -0.86 1.10
CA ALA A 41 2.96 -0.04 1.55
C ALA A 41 1.81 -0.02 0.55
N GLY A 42 2.07 -0.37 -0.72
CA GLY A 42 1.02 -0.44 -1.72
C GLY A 42 0.22 -1.72 -1.71
N LYS A 43 0.50 -2.63 -0.78
CA LYS A 43 -0.18 -3.91 -0.70
C LYS A 43 -0.89 -4.04 0.63
N SER A 44 -2.12 -4.56 0.58
CA SER A 44 -2.86 -4.86 1.81
C SER A 44 -2.10 -5.91 2.61
N THR A 45 -2.28 -5.86 3.92
CA THR A 45 -1.72 -6.85 4.83
C THR A 45 -2.79 -7.87 5.15
N SER A 46 -2.48 -9.14 5.01
CA SER A 46 -3.42 -10.22 5.31
C SER A 46 -2.73 -11.22 6.21
N LYS A 47 -3.37 -11.55 7.31
CA LYS A 47 -2.83 -12.49 8.28
C LYS A 47 -3.92 -13.49 8.64
N GLU A 48 -3.58 -14.77 8.59
CA GLU A 48 -4.53 -15.81 8.99
C GLU A 48 -4.69 -15.78 10.50
N ALA A 49 -5.91 -15.49 10.96
CA ALA A 49 -6.20 -15.38 12.38
C ALA A 49 -6.69 -16.70 12.97
N LEU A 50 -7.38 -17.51 12.13
CA LEU A 50 -7.94 -18.78 12.58
C LEU A 50 -8.23 -19.62 11.37
N LYS A 51 -8.03 -20.92 11.50
CA LYS A 51 -8.39 -21.86 10.43
C LYS A 51 -8.77 -23.21 11.02
N ASN A 52 -9.86 -23.76 10.52
CA ASN A 52 -10.22 -25.14 10.83
C ASN A 52 -10.81 -25.74 9.55
N ASP A 53 -11.47 -26.89 9.68
CA ASP A 53 -12.02 -27.57 8.50
C ASP A 53 -13.26 -26.89 7.95
N ARG A 54 -13.81 -25.90 8.63
CA ARG A 54 -15.03 -25.22 8.22
C ARG A 54 -14.82 -23.79 7.77
N VAL A 55 -13.91 -23.08 8.42
CA VAL A 55 -13.71 -21.66 8.13
C VAL A 55 -12.24 -21.31 8.16
N ARG A 56 -11.93 -20.24 7.42
CA ARG A 56 -10.63 -19.60 7.52
C ARG A 56 -10.91 -18.12 7.76
N VAL A 57 -10.33 -17.57 8.83
CA VAL A 57 -10.50 -16.17 9.17
C VAL A 57 -9.20 -15.44 8.88
N ASN A 58 -9.28 -14.41 8.06
CA ASN A 58 -8.15 -13.57 7.75
C ASN A 58 -8.36 -12.19 8.32
N ASP A 59 -7.32 -11.66 8.94
CA ASP A 59 -7.27 -10.29 9.45
C ASP A 59 -6.60 -9.47 8.36
N VAL A 60 -7.34 -8.54 7.75
CA VAL A 60 -6.88 -7.81 6.57
C VAL A 60 -6.92 -6.32 6.83
N THR A 61 -5.84 -5.64 6.48
CA THR A 61 -5.71 -4.20 6.63
C THR A 61 -5.33 -3.57 5.30
N PHE A 62 -6.06 -2.52 4.94
CA PHE A 62 -5.80 -1.71 3.76
C PHE A 62 -5.53 -0.28 4.21
N LYS A 63 -4.31 0.18 4.06
CA LYS A 63 -4.03 1.62 4.20
C LYS A 63 -4.49 2.32 2.93
N PRO A 64 -4.71 3.63 2.96
CA PRO A 64 -5.09 4.34 1.74
C PRO A 64 -4.11 4.03 0.62
N GLY A 65 -4.65 3.60 -0.52
CA GLY A 65 -3.85 3.22 -1.67
C GLY A 65 -3.44 1.77 -1.74
N ASP A 66 -3.60 1.01 -0.66
CA ASP A 66 -3.23 -0.40 -0.65
C ASP A 66 -4.16 -1.22 -1.54
N GLU A 67 -3.61 -2.26 -2.12
CA GLU A 67 -4.35 -3.11 -3.05
C GLU A 67 -4.11 -4.58 -2.74
N ALA A 68 -5.17 -5.39 -2.81
CA ALA A 68 -5.09 -6.84 -2.71
C ALA A 68 -5.14 -7.42 -4.11
N PRO A 69 -4.46 -8.56 -4.34
CA PRO A 69 -4.37 -9.13 -5.68
C PRO A 69 -5.71 -9.65 -6.20
N SER A 70 -5.79 -9.80 -7.51
CA SER A 70 -6.97 -10.34 -8.18
C SER A 70 -6.98 -11.85 -7.98
N ILE A 71 -7.89 -12.32 -7.14
CA ILE A 71 -8.04 -13.75 -6.85
C ILE A 71 -9.51 -14.10 -6.73
N GLU A 72 -9.84 -15.34 -7.01
CA GLU A 72 -11.17 -15.86 -6.74
C GLU A 72 -11.37 -15.97 -5.23
N ARG A 73 -12.58 -15.73 -4.79
CA ARG A 73 -12.88 -15.75 -3.36
C ARG A 73 -14.08 -16.64 -3.11
N PRO A 74 -14.01 -17.51 -2.08
CA PRO A 74 -15.14 -18.36 -1.72
C PRO A 74 -16.23 -17.54 -1.05
N ALA A 75 -17.37 -18.18 -0.79
CA ALA A 75 -18.41 -17.57 0.01
C ALA A 75 -17.81 -17.15 1.36
N ARG A 76 -18.19 -15.98 1.84
CA ARG A 76 -17.54 -15.42 3.01
C ARG A 76 -18.39 -14.39 3.71
N VAL A 77 -18.12 -14.22 4.99
CA VAL A 77 -18.68 -13.13 5.79
C VAL A 77 -17.55 -12.16 6.07
N ILE A 78 -17.78 -10.88 5.85
CA ILE A 78 -16.77 -9.86 6.14
C ILE A 78 -17.29 -8.93 7.22
N VAL A 79 -16.46 -8.74 8.25
CA VAL A 79 -16.72 -7.80 9.34
C VAL A 79 -15.78 -6.63 9.19
N TYR A 80 -16.33 -5.45 8.93
CA TYR A 80 -15.53 -4.24 8.77
C TYR A 80 -15.33 -3.58 10.13
N VAL A 81 -14.21 -3.88 10.79
CA VAL A 81 -13.90 -3.29 12.09
C VAL A 81 -13.74 -1.78 11.93
N LYS A 82 -13.01 -1.39 10.89
CA LYS A 82 -12.88 0.01 10.47
C LYS A 82 -13.28 0.09 9.01
N GLY A 83 -14.32 0.84 8.74
CA GLY A 83 -14.82 0.98 7.39
C GLY A 83 -14.05 1.99 6.57
N GLY A 84 -14.50 2.18 5.36
CA GLY A 84 -13.92 3.10 4.40
C GLY A 84 -14.39 2.73 3.01
N THR A 85 -13.75 3.26 2.00
CA THR A 85 -14.14 3.04 0.61
C THR A 85 -13.17 2.09 -0.06
N LEU A 86 -13.69 0.95 -0.47
CA LEU A 86 -12.92 -0.05 -1.21
C LEU A 86 -13.44 -0.14 -2.63
N GLN A 87 -12.54 -0.31 -3.56
CA GLN A 87 -12.87 -0.44 -4.98
C GLN A 87 -12.51 -1.83 -5.46
N ARG A 88 -13.46 -2.49 -6.12
CA ARG A 88 -13.19 -3.75 -6.82
C ARG A 88 -12.75 -3.43 -8.22
N ILE A 89 -11.71 -4.11 -8.66
CA ILE A 89 -11.17 -3.94 -10.00
C ILE A 89 -11.23 -5.31 -10.67
N TYR A 90 -12.08 -5.41 -11.68
CA TYR A 90 -12.29 -6.67 -12.39
C TYR A 90 -11.28 -6.83 -13.52
N PRO A 91 -11.02 -8.08 -13.94
CA PRO A 91 -10.02 -8.30 -15.00
C PRO A 91 -10.31 -7.58 -16.32
N ASP A 92 -11.59 -7.30 -16.59
CA ASP A 92 -11.96 -6.57 -17.82
C ASP A 92 -11.78 -5.06 -17.67
N GLY A 93 -11.27 -4.59 -16.52
CA GLY A 93 -11.04 -3.18 -16.27
C GLY A 93 -12.20 -2.47 -15.59
N LYS A 94 -13.32 -3.15 -15.41
CA LYS A 94 -14.47 -2.57 -14.72
C LYS A 94 -14.15 -2.33 -13.26
N LYS A 95 -14.66 -1.22 -12.72
CA LYS A 95 -14.39 -0.84 -11.32
C LYS A 95 -15.69 -0.52 -10.61
N GLU A 96 -15.76 -0.94 -9.35
CA GLU A 96 -16.90 -0.68 -8.48
C GLU A 96 -16.41 -0.21 -7.13
N SER A 97 -16.90 0.92 -6.65
CA SER A 97 -16.50 1.42 -5.31
C SER A 97 -17.67 1.29 -4.35
N THR A 98 -17.38 0.87 -3.14
CA THR A 98 -18.40 0.75 -2.08
C THR A 98 -17.82 1.29 -0.80
N THR A 99 -18.60 2.05 -0.08
CA THR A 99 -18.23 2.58 1.23
C THR A 99 -18.86 1.73 2.33
N TYR A 100 -18.05 1.29 3.26
CA TYR A 100 -18.47 0.46 4.38
C TYR A 100 -18.33 1.24 5.68
N LYS A 101 -19.24 0.99 6.61
CA LYS A 101 -19.25 1.64 7.91
C LYS A 101 -18.46 0.81 8.91
N ASP A 102 -17.97 1.46 9.96
CA ASP A 102 -17.35 0.75 11.08
C ASP A 102 -18.35 -0.23 11.68
N GLY A 103 -17.94 -1.46 11.87
CA GLY A 103 -18.79 -2.49 12.44
C GLY A 103 -19.76 -3.14 11.45
N GLU A 104 -19.71 -2.77 10.19
CA GLU A 104 -20.60 -3.34 9.19
C GLU A 104 -20.23 -4.79 8.92
N VAL A 105 -21.27 -5.64 8.75
CA VAL A 105 -21.09 -7.07 8.46
C VAL A 105 -21.80 -7.38 7.17
N ARG A 106 -21.13 -8.07 6.25
CA ARG A 106 -21.70 -8.44 4.97
C ARG A 106 -21.39 -9.88 4.61
N TYR A 107 -22.32 -10.52 3.95
CA TYR A 107 -22.12 -11.83 3.35
C TYR A 107 -21.91 -11.65 1.85
N PHE A 108 -20.99 -12.39 1.28
CA PHE A 108 -20.76 -12.44 -0.15
C PHE A 108 -20.71 -13.88 -0.61
N ASP A 109 -21.42 -14.18 -1.69
CA ASP A 109 -21.29 -15.48 -2.34
C ASP A 109 -19.90 -15.61 -2.97
N ALA A 110 -19.57 -16.83 -3.37
CA ALA A 110 -18.33 -17.07 -4.10
C ALA A 110 -18.29 -16.17 -5.33
N THR A 111 -17.14 -15.57 -5.60
CA THR A 111 -17.01 -14.60 -6.69
C THR A 111 -15.81 -14.95 -7.57
N PRO A 112 -15.90 -14.59 -8.86
CA PRO A 112 -14.73 -14.66 -9.75
C PRO A 112 -13.64 -13.71 -9.25
N ALA A 113 -12.47 -13.80 -9.87
CA ALA A 113 -11.32 -13.02 -9.46
C ALA A 113 -11.56 -11.52 -9.64
N TYR A 114 -11.15 -10.75 -8.64
CA TYR A 114 -11.07 -9.30 -8.73
C TYR A 114 -10.06 -8.80 -7.70
N ALA A 115 -9.45 -7.66 -7.99
CA ALA A 115 -8.57 -6.99 -7.06
C ALA A 115 -9.37 -6.02 -6.20
N VAL A 116 -8.85 -5.66 -5.03
CA VAL A 116 -9.49 -4.69 -4.15
C VAL A 116 -8.48 -3.62 -3.80
N LYS A 117 -8.90 -2.37 -3.89
CA LYS A 117 -8.04 -1.24 -3.58
C LYS A 117 -8.74 -0.28 -2.63
N ASN A 118 -8.00 0.23 -1.66
CA ASN A 118 -8.53 1.27 -0.77
C ASN A 118 -8.38 2.61 -1.49
N VAL A 119 -9.51 3.14 -1.96
CA VAL A 119 -9.52 4.43 -2.67
C VAL A 119 -9.98 5.56 -1.77
N GLY A 120 -10.22 5.26 -0.48
CA GLY A 120 -10.60 6.26 0.50
C GLY A 120 -9.40 6.87 1.17
N LYS A 121 -9.66 7.63 2.23
CA LYS A 121 -8.62 8.35 2.95
C LYS A 121 -8.30 7.74 4.30
N THR A 122 -9.03 6.71 4.70
CA THR A 122 -8.85 6.07 5.99
C THR A 122 -8.38 4.65 5.82
N THR A 123 -7.73 4.11 6.84
CA THR A 123 -7.33 2.71 6.87
C THR A 123 -8.56 1.85 7.10
N VAL A 124 -8.72 0.82 6.26
CA VAL A 124 -9.80 -0.15 6.40
C VAL A 124 -9.24 -1.39 7.08
N HIS A 125 -9.92 -1.84 8.12
CA HIS A 125 -9.55 -3.06 8.85
C HIS A 125 -10.75 -3.99 8.86
N LEU A 126 -10.56 -5.21 8.36
CA LEU A 126 -11.66 -6.16 8.28
C LEU A 126 -11.20 -7.55 8.62
N TYR A 127 -12.15 -8.38 9.02
CA TYR A 127 -11.97 -9.81 9.13
C TYR A 127 -12.80 -10.48 8.04
N GLY A 128 -12.17 -11.31 7.25
CA GLY A 128 -12.87 -12.10 6.25
C GLY A 128 -12.99 -13.53 6.73
N VAL A 129 -14.21 -13.99 6.94
CA VAL A 129 -14.47 -15.36 7.36
C VAL A 129 -14.85 -16.15 6.12
N GLN A 130 -13.91 -16.89 5.58
CA GLN A 130 -14.15 -17.72 4.40
C GLN A 130 -14.78 -19.03 4.81
N LEU A 131 -15.84 -19.40 4.12
CA LEU A 131 -16.53 -20.66 4.38
C LEU A 131 -15.89 -21.74 3.54
N LEU A 132 -15.38 -22.76 4.19
CA LEU A 132 -14.74 -23.90 3.52
C LEU A 132 -15.74 -25.05 3.44
N LYS A 133 -15.53 -25.92 2.48
CA LYS A 133 -16.42 -27.06 2.31
C LYS A 133 -15.91 -28.29 3.04
#